data_fe3a5f85f876f61f40342c5b693683d4
#
_entry.id   fe3a5f85f876f61f40342c5b693683d4
#
_cell.length_a   1.000
_cell.length_b   1.000
_cell.length_c   1.000
_cell.angle_alpha   90.00
_cell.angle_beta   90.00
_cell.angle_gamma   90.00
#
_symmetry.space_group_name_H-M   'P 1'
#
loop_
_entity.id
_entity.type
_entity.pdbx_description
1 polymer ?
#
loop_
_entity_poly.entity_id
_entity_poly.type
_entity_poly.pdbx_seq_one_letter_code
_entity_poly.pdbx_strand_id
1 'polypeptide(L)'
;MNNCSASLNADYHVDSIISWAQSVGKDTGFVTTTRVTHATPAPLYAHSANRKWECESTMPKTAEKCKDIARQLVEDQPGKNIKVIMGGGRQMLKSNATGTEFDPIDNWAGQRKDGRDLIEEWKLDKAARNLSFEIVQNNEELSRVDTDKVDYLLGVFANGHISMDWNREKGPKGQPSLEEMTVTALKILQKSKHGYLLMVEGGLIDYAHHRGHAAQALLETVRFSDAINATLRMVDTQDTLIIVTSDHTHSMSFNGYSDRGSHILGIAQKSNHDGIPYTTLTYSTGGKNNMAYTVKNNSTVRMDPSKENTTAYTYSQQAAIISDEAYHGGGDVAVYAIGPFAHLFHSVHEQSYVARVIAHAADMQPKAYGSAGKQYNSLVDVSMYLCFFFLLLLH
;
A
#
# COMPACT_ATOMS: atom_id res chain seq x y z
N MET A 1 15.92 10.64 12.75
CA MET A 1 15.74 9.46 11.89
C MET A 1 17.06 9.13 11.24
N ASN A 2 17.23 8.03 10.54
CA ASN A 2 18.51 7.52 10.00
C ASN A 2 19.49 6.96 11.05
N ASN A 3 19.01 6.57 12.22
CA ASN A 3 19.85 5.98 13.23
C ASN A 3 19.86 4.44 13.14
N CYS A 4 20.84 3.90 12.43
CA CYS A 4 21.01 2.45 12.26
C CYS A 4 21.18 1.73 13.61
N SER A 5 21.89 2.30 14.58
CA SER A 5 22.06 1.69 15.90
C SER A 5 20.72 1.52 16.63
N ALA A 6 19.79 2.46 16.46
CA ALA A 6 18.44 2.34 17.01
C ALA A 6 17.63 1.22 16.31
N SER A 7 17.75 1.08 14.98
CA SER A 7 17.12 -0.02 14.24
C SER A 7 17.62 -1.41 14.63
N LEU A 8 18.84 -1.51 15.18
CA LEU A 8 19.42 -2.78 15.61
C LEU A 8 19.09 -3.12 17.07
N ASN A 9 18.54 -2.18 17.84
CA ASN A 9 18.19 -2.42 19.24
C ASN A 9 16.77 -2.98 19.34
N ALA A 10 16.65 -4.22 19.76
CA ALA A 10 15.37 -4.92 19.92
C ALA A 10 14.39 -4.23 20.89
N ASP A 11 14.89 -3.41 21.83
CA ASP A 11 14.03 -2.65 22.75
C ASP A 11 13.20 -1.56 22.03
N TYR A 12 13.60 -1.19 20.82
CA TYR A 12 12.88 -0.22 19.98
C TYR A 12 12.05 -0.89 18.88
N HIS A 13 12.03 -2.21 18.82
CA HIS A 13 11.19 -2.94 17.86
C HIS A 13 9.78 -3.11 18.38
N VAL A 14 8.82 -2.88 17.49
CA VAL A 14 7.40 -3.19 17.73
C VAL A 14 7.03 -4.34 16.80
N ASP A 15 6.48 -5.41 17.37
CA ASP A 15 6.02 -6.55 16.60
C ASP A 15 4.82 -6.15 15.72
N SER A 16 4.82 -6.63 14.48
CA SER A 16 3.70 -6.44 13.56
C SER A 16 2.56 -7.43 13.81
N ILE A 17 1.39 -7.13 13.26
CA ILE A 17 0.24 -8.07 13.25
C ILE A 17 0.58 -9.38 12.52
N ILE A 18 1.50 -9.36 11.54
CA ILE A 18 2.02 -10.58 10.88
C ILE A 18 2.81 -11.42 11.89
N SER A 19 3.70 -10.80 12.68
CA SER A 19 4.42 -11.49 13.76
C SER A 19 3.46 -12.13 14.76
N TRP A 20 2.42 -11.40 15.18
CA TRP A 20 1.42 -11.92 16.11
C TRP A 20 0.66 -13.10 15.51
N ALA A 21 0.20 -12.99 14.25
CA ALA A 21 -0.50 -14.07 13.56
C ALA A 21 0.36 -15.34 13.44
N GLN A 22 1.62 -15.20 13.01
CA GLN A 22 2.55 -16.33 12.93
C GLN A 22 2.83 -16.95 14.29
N SER A 23 2.86 -16.17 15.38
CA SER A 23 3.12 -16.69 16.74
C SER A 23 2.03 -17.62 17.25
N VAL A 24 0.81 -17.52 16.73
CA VAL A 24 -0.32 -18.40 17.04
C VAL A 24 -0.61 -19.42 15.93
N GLY A 25 0.31 -19.56 14.98
CA GLY A 25 0.27 -20.57 13.92
C GLY A 25 -0.61 -20.24 12.72
N LYS A 26 -1.10 -18.98 12.62
CA LYS A 26 -1.85 -18.53 11.44
C LYS A 26 -0.93 -18.33 10.24
N ASP A 27 -1.42 -18.67 9.06
CA ASP A 27 -0.74 -18.36 7.80
C ASP A 27 -0.87 -16.87 7.48
N THR A 28 0.13 -16.32 6.82
CA THR A 28 0.16 -14.87 6.58
C THR A 28 0.46 -14.56 5.13
N GLY A 29 -0.11 -13.45 4.64
CA GLY A 29 0.15 -12.94 3.31
C GLY A 29 -0.04 -11.43 3.24
N PHE A 30 0.53 -10.83 2.20
CA PHE A 30 0.17 -9.48 1.78
C PHE A 30 0.21 -9.33 0.25
N VAL A 31 -0.64 -8.44 -0.23
CA VAL A 31 -0.80 -8.08 -1.64
C VAL A 31 -0.83 -6.57 -1.73
N THR A 32 -0.09 -5.99 -2.66
CA THR A 32 -0.05 -4.54 -2.85
C THR A 32 0.12 -4.16 -4.31
N THR A 33 -0.40 -3.00 -4.70
CA THR A 33 -0.08 -2.37 -5.99
C THR A 33 1.22 -1.57 -5.95
N THR A 34 1.84 -1.41 -4.77
CA THR A 34 3.16 -0.78 -4.62
C THR A 34 4.29 -1.78 -4.77
N ARG A 35 5.54 -1.34 -4.54
CA ARG A 35 6.67 -2.24 -4.31
C ARG A 35 6.43 -3.01 -3.00
N VAL A 36 6.79 -4.28 -2.97
CA VAL A 36 6.67 -5.13 -1.76
C VAL A 36 7.55 -4.62 -0.60
N THR A 37 8.46 -3.71 -0.87
CA THR A 37 9.36 -3.04 0.10
C THR A 37 8.91 -1.63 0.48
N HIS A 38 7.79 -1.15 -0.05
CA HIS A 38 7.25 0.19 0.19
C HIS A 38 6.81 0.37 1.64
N ALA A 39 6.56 1.62 2.04
CA ALA A 39 6.32 2.00 3.44
C ALA A 39 5.16 1.27 4.12
N THR A 40 4.17 0.80 3.37
CA THR A 40 3.01 0.08 3.88
C THR A 40 3.31 -1.39 4.16
N PRO A 41 3.78 -2.21 3.19
CA PRO A 41 4.10 -3.59 3.48
C PRO A 41 5.35 -3.75 4.35
N ALA A 42 6.32 -2.84 4.29
CA ALA A 42 7.57 -2.96 5.03
C ALA A 42 7.40 -3.18 6.55
N PRO A 43 6.57 -2.41 7.29
CA PRO A 43 6.38 -2.60 8.72
C PRO A 43 5.75 -3.93 9.12
N LEU A 44 5.17 -4.66 8.16
CA LEU A 44 4.66 -6.01 8.42
C LEU A 44 5.79 -7.00 8.78
N TYR A 45 7.03 -6.74 8.32
CA TYR A 45 8.13 -7.69 8.44
C TYR A 45 9.50 -7.06 8.74
N ALA A 46 9.65 -5.75 8.65
CA ALA A 46 10.95 -5.09 8.78
C ALA A 46 10.95 -4.00 9.85
N HIS A 47 12.12 -3.84 10.50
CA HIS A 47 12.44 -2.74 11.40
C HIS A 47 13.49 -1.86 10.75
N SER A 48 13.10 -0.65 10.33
CA SER A 48 13.99 0.27 9.63
C SER A 48 13.89 1.69 10.18
N ALA A 49 15.04 2.36 10.34
CA ALA A 49 15.07 3.76 10.76
C ALA A 49 14.64 4.74 9.66
N ASN A 50 14.47 4.28 8.43
CA ASN A 50 14.02 5.10 7.31
C ASN A 50 13.27 4.26 6.27
N ARG A 51 12.09 4.70 5.86
CA ARG A 51 11.28 4.05 4.81
C ARG A 51 11.99 3.97 3.45
N LYS A 52 12.98 4.83 3.20
CA LYS A 52 13.75 4.83 1.95
C LYS A 52 14.83 3.76 1.89
N TRP A 53 15.08 3.02 2.96
CA TRP A 53 16.07 1.95 2.98
C TRP A 53 15.52 0.64 2.38
N GLU A 54 14.89 0.77 1.22
CA GLU A 54 14.27 -0.37 0.53
C GLU A 54 15.32 -1.37 -0.01
N CYS A 55 16.50 -0.88 -0.44
CA CYS A 55 17.66 -1.69 -0.81
C CYS A 55 18.94 -0.99 -0.34
N GLU A 56 20.09 -1.67 -0.40
CA GLU A 56 21.36 -1.16 0.10
C GLU A 56 21.81 0.15 -0.56
N SER A 57 21.53 0.33 -1.86
CA SER A 57 21.95 1.51 -2.61
C SER A 57 21.26 2.81 -2.16
N THR A 58 20.13 2.70 -1.46
CA THR A 58 19.40 3.84 -0.90
C THR A 58 19.77 4.15 0.56
N MET A 59 20.63 3.33 1.13
CA MET A 59 21.11 3.49 2.50
C MET A 59 22.38 4.38 2.55
N PRO A 60 22.52 5.25 3.54
CA PRO A 60 23.78 5.99 3.73
C PRO A 60 24.89 5.04 4.20
N LYS A 61 26.15 5.36 3.88
CA LYS A 61 27.32 4.57 4.33
C LYS A 61 27.36 4.33 5.84
N THR A 62 26.85 5.27 6.64
CA THR A 62 26.75 5.14 8.09
C THR A 62 25.77 4.05 8.55
N ALA A 63 24.96 3.50 7.66
CA ALA A 63 23.97 2.46 7.93
C ALA A 63 24.36 1.07 7.39
N GLU A 64 25.59 0.85 6.97
CA GLU A 64 26.07 -0.42 6.39
C GLU A 64 25.86 -1.64 7.29
N LYS A 65 25.79 -1.44 8.63
CA LYS A 65 25.54 -2.52 9.59
C LYS A 65 24.07 -2.96 9.65
N CYS A 66 23.15 -2.13 9.16
CA CYS A 66 21.73 -2.46 9.11
C CYS A 66 21.39 -3.25 7.85
N LYS A 67 20.41 -4.11 7.94
CA LYS A 67 19.79 -4.72 6.77
C LYS A 67 18.81 -3.74 6.14
N ASP A 68 18.81 -3.67 4.82
CA ASP A 68 17.72 -3.00 4.09
C ASP A 68 16.40 -3.77 4.23
N ILE A 69 15.30 -3.12 3.86
CA ILE A 69 13.95 -3.67 3.98
C ILE A 69 13.80 -4.95 3.15
N ALA A 70 14.31 -4.97 1.91
CA ALA A 70 14.22 -6.14 1.04
C ALA A 70 14.95 -7.37 1.62
N ARG A 71 16.11 -7.17 2.24
CA ARG A 71 16.83 -8.24 2.94
C ARG A 71 16.04 -8.79 4.12
N GLN A 72 15.42 -7.93 4.92
CA GLN A 72 14.63 -8.37 6.07
C GLN A 72 13.42 -9.22 5.62
N LEU A 73 12.81 -8.94 4.46
CA LEU A 73 11.73 -9.75 3.89
C LEU A 73 12.18 -11.20 3.64
N VAL A 74 13.40 -11.40 3.18
CA VAL A 74 13.91 -12.71 2.74
C VAL A 74 14.66 -13.44 3.82
N GLU A 75 15.43 -12.73 4.65
CA GLU A 75 16.36 -13.31 5.60
C GLU A 75 15.78 -13.46 7.02
N ASP A 76 14.88 -12.57 7.44
CA ASP A 76 14.47 -12.43 8.82
C ASP A 76 13.01 -12.87 9.07
N GLN A 77 12.70 -13.18 10.32
CA GLN A 77 11.32 -13.34 10.77
C GLN A 77 10.69 -11.96 11.02
N PRO A 78 9.39 -11.78 10.71
CA PRO A 78 8.44 -12.76 10.18
C PRO A 78 8.50 -12.90 8.64
N GLY A 79 9.24 -12.04 7.91
CA GLY A 79 9.27 -11.94 6.45
C GLY A 79 9.42 -13.28 5.74
N LYS A 80 10.46 -14.04 6.10
CA LYS A 80 10.77 -15.34 5.46
C LYS A 80 9.68 -16.41 5.64
N ASN A 81 8.74 -16.23 6.55
CA ASN A 81 7.62 -17.16 6.78
C ASN A 81 6.28 -16.66 6.21
N ILE A 82 6.24 -15.49 5.60
CA ILE A 82 5.04 -15.02 4.90
C ILE A 82 4.79 -15.95 3.70
N LYS A 83 3.61 -16.55 3.64
CA LYS A 83 3.26 -17.53 2.60
C LYS A 83 2.97 -16.86 1.25
N VAL A 84 2.29 -15.74 1.24
CA VAL A 84 1.93 -15.05 -0.01
C VAL A 84 2.44 -13.63 0.02
N ILE A 85 3.28 -13.30 -0.95
CA ILE A 85 3.85 -11.97 -1.15
C ILE A 85 3.62 -11.59 -2.61
N MET A 86 2.80 -10.56 -2.87
CA MET A 86 2.56 -10.11 -4.25
C MET A 86 2.57 -8.59 -4.35
N GLY A 87 3.26 -8.06 -5.38
CA GLY A 87 3.35 -6.64 -5.68
C GLY A 87 4.39 -6.32 -6.74
N GLY A 88 4.88 -5.09 -6.73
CA GLY A 88 6.02 -4.63 -7.51
C GLY A 88 7.34 -4.72 -6.75
N GLY A 89 8.41 -4.07 -7.27
CA GLY A 89 9.68 -3.89 -6.56
C GLY A 89 10.81 -4.82 -6.94
N ARG A 90 10.78 -5.41 -8.15
CA ARG A 90 11.86 -6.30 -8.63
C ARG A 90 13.22 -5.66 -8.51
N GLN A 91 13.33 -4.36 -8.84
CA GLN A 91 14.59 -3.63 -8.75
C GLN A 91 15.15 -3.45 -7.33
N MET A 92 14.31 -3.63 -6.28
CA MET A 92 14.77 -3.63 -4.88
C MET A 92 15.27 -5.01 -4.45
N LEU A 93 14.75 -6.08 -5.06
CA LEU A 93 15.05 -7.45 -4.72
C LEU A 93 16.23 -8.01 -5.53
N LYS A 94 16.46 -7.50 -6.74
CA LYS A 94 17.43 -8.07 -7.67
C LYS A 94 18.37 -7.00 -8.23
N SER A 95 19.69 -7.24 -8.11
CA SER A 95 20.70 -6.46 -8.81
C SER A 95 20.58 -6.65 -10.33
N ASN A 96 20.92 -5.61 -11.09
CA ASN A 96 20.88 -5.63 -12.55
C ASN A 96 19.47 -5.88 -13.14
N ALA A 97 18.40 -5.54 -12.42
CA ALA A 97 17.06 -5.51 -13.02
C ALA A 97 17.07 -4.55 -14.23
N THR A 98 16.50 -4.99 -15.35
CA THR A 98 16.44 -4.22 -16.58
C THR A 98 15.02 -3.73 -16.83
N GLY A 99 14.91 -2.47 -17.29
CA GLY A 99 13.62 -1.90 -17.66
C GLY A 99 13.21 -2.27 -19.10
N THR A 100 11.92 -2.27 -19.32
CA THR A 100 11.29 -2.33 -20.63
C THR A 100 10.37 -1.14 -20.82
N GLU A 101 9.78 -0.97 -22.00
CA GLU A 101 8.81 0.09 -22.28
C GLU A 101 7.58 0.00 -21.34
N PHE A 102 7.12 -1.23 -21.04
CA PHE A 102 5.94 -1.47 -20.21
C PHE A 102 6.25 -1.71 -18.73
N ASP A 103 7.52 -1.91 -18.38
CA ASP A 103 8.00 -2.09 -17.00
C ASP A 103 9.35 -1.36 -16.85
N PRO A 104 9.36 -0.03 -16.84
CA PRO A 104 10.59 0.76 -16.71
C PRO A 104 11.19 0.64 -15.31
N ILE A 105 12.49 0.94 -15.20
CA ILE A 105 13.13 1.15 -13.91
C ILE A 105 12.60 2.45 -13.30
N ASP A 106 12.17 2.38 -12.05
CA ASP A 106 11.82 3.55 -11.25
C ASP A 106 13.11 4.21 -10.71
N ASN A 107 13.63 5.17 -11.47
CA ASN A 107 14.87 5.86 -11.11
C ASN A 107 14.77 6.69 -9.83
N TRP A 108 13.55 7.05 -9.41
CA TRP A 108 13.33 7.81 -8.18
C TRP A 108 13.48 6.93 -6.94
N ALA A 109 13.07 5.67 -7.03
CA ALA A 109 13.08 4.76 -5.90
C ALA A 109 14.46 4.12 -5.61
N GLY A 110 15.38 4.16 -6.58
CA GLY A 110 16.68 3.47 -6.50
C GLY A 110 16.63 2.02 -6.99
N GLN A 111 17.76 1.35 -6.98
CA GLN A 111 17.91 -0.02 -7.47
C GLN A 111 19.02 -0.73 -6.71
N ARG A 112 18.84 -2.03 -6.40
CA ARG A 112 19.87 -2.88 -5.77
C ARG A 112 21.13 -2.97 -6.63
N LYS A 113 22.31 -2.86 -6.01
CA LYS A 113 23.63 -2.83 -6.68
C LYS A 113 24.68 -3.73 -6.05
N ASP A 114 24.36 -4.43 -4.96
CA ASP A 114 25.30 -5.29 -4.23
C ASP A 114 25.58 -6.66 -4.90
N GLY A 115 25.05 -6.88 -6.10
CA GLY A 115 25.19 -8.12 -6.86
C GLY A 115 24.24 -9.24 -6.44
N ARG A 116 23.42 -9.04 -5.41
CA ARG A 116 22.51 -10.08 -4.88
C ARG A 116 21.23 -10.20 -5.74
N ASP A 117 20.66 -11.40 -5.72
CA ASP A 117 19.32 -11.72 -6.21
C ASP A 117 18.51 -12.33 -5.05
N LEU A 118 17.77 -11.46 -4.34
CA LEU A 118 16.98 -11.90 -3.18
C LEU A 118 15.77 -12.76 -3.58
N ILE A 119 15.34 -12.72 -4.84
CA ILE A 119 14.28 -13.61 -5.36
C ILE A 119 14.83 -15.04 -5.43
N GLU A 120 16.04 -15.22 -5.95
CA GLU A 120 16.69 -16.54 -5.98
C GLU A 120 17.04 -17.02 -4.57
N GLU A 121 17.46 -16.13 -3.66
CA GLU A 121 17.72 -16.47 -2.27
C GLU A 121 16.45 -16.92 -1.53
N TRP A 122 15.32 -16.25 -1.76
CA TRP A 122 14.02 -16.70 -1.25
C TRP A 122 13.66 -18.12 -1.74
N LYS A 123 13.84 -18.38 -3.03
CA LYS A 123 13.64 -19.69 -3.64
C LYS A 123 14.52 -20.75 -2.99
N LEU A 124 15.80 -20.46 -2.79
CA LEU A 124 16.74 -21.40 -2.16
C LEU A 124 16.36 -21.69 -0.70
N ASP A 125 15.89 -20.70 0.08
CA ASP A 125 15.36 -20.92 1.44
C ASP A 125 14.17 -21.90 1.42
N LYS A 126 13.20 -21.71 0.50
CA LYS A 126 12.04 -22.60 0.44
C LYS A 126 12.43 -24.02 0.03
N ALA A 127 13.32 -24.15 -0.96
CA ALA A 127 13.82 -25.45 -1.41
C ALA A 127 14.61 -26.17 -0.30
N ALA A 128 15.50 -25.47 0.41
CA ALA A 128 16.28 -26.04 1.52
C ALA A 128 15.39 -26.52 2.68
N ARG A 129 14.23 -25.91 2.87
CA ARG A 129 13.22 -26.27 3.88
C ARG A 129 12.22 -27.30 3.35
N ASN A 130 12.37 -27.79 2.13
CA ASN A 130 11.45 -28.73 1.46
C ASN A 130 9.99 -28.25 1.46
N LEU A 131 9.79 -26.94 1.20
CA LEU A 131 8.48 -26.30 1.13
C LEU A 131 7.98 -26.26 -0.32
N SER A 132 6.66 -26.33 -0.51
CA SER A 132 6.02 -26.14 -1.82
C SER A 132 5.95 -24.64 -2.13
N PHE A 133 6.53 -24.20 -3.26
CA PHE A 133 6.56 -22.78 -3.61
C PHE A 133 6.52 -22.53 -5.12
N GLU A 134 6.07 -21.34 -5.49
CA GLU A 134 6.19 -20.80 -6.85
C GLU A 134 6.63 -19.33 -6.83
N ILE A 135 7.25 -18.89 -7.94
CA ILE A 135 7.61 -17.49 -8.21
C ILE A 135 6.96 -17.10 -9.53
N VAL A 136 6.24 -15.99 -9.55
CA VAL A 136 5.49 -15.50 -10.71
C VAL A 136 5.79 -14.04 -10.98
N GLN A 137 5.85 -13.65 -12.27
CA GLN A 137 6.27 -12.31 -12.69
C GLN A 137 5.30 -11.63 -13.68
N ASN A 138 4.25 -12.32 -14.11
CA ASN A 138 3.25 -11.80 -15.07
C ASN A 138 1.91 -12.53 -14.91
N ASN A 139 0.89 -12.05 -15.65
CA ASN A 139 -0.47 -12.59 -15.62
C ASN A 139 -0.55 -14.07 -15.97
N GLU A 140 0.17 -14.48 -17.03
CA GLU A 140 0.14 -15.87 -17.50
C GLU A 140 0.68 -16.82 -16.43
N GLU A 141 1.79 -16.46 -15.79
CA GLU A 141 2.38 -17.24 -14.71
C GLU A 141 1.45 -17.30 -13.50
N LEU A 142 0.89 -16.14 -13.07
CA LEU A 142 -0.07 -16.10 -11.96
C LEU A 142 -1.30 -16.99 -12.23
N SER A 143 -1.84 -16.96 -13.44
CA SER A 143 -3.03 -17.73 -13.82
C SER A 143 -2.81 -19.26 -13.83
N ARG A 144 -1.55 -19.70 -13.91
CA ARG A 144 -1.16 -21.12 -13.94
C ARG A 144 -0.81 -21.68 -12.57
N VAL A 145 -0.75 -20.86 -11.53
CA VAL A 145 -0.45 -21.33 -10.17
C VAL A 145 -1.47 -22.36 -9.72
N ASP A 146 -1.01 -23.56 -9.38
CA ASP A 146 -1.84 -24.58 -8.74
C ASP A 146 -1.99 -24.25 -7.25
N THR A 147 -2.99 -23.43 -6.95
CA THR A 147 -3.23 -22.91 -5.59
C THR A 147 -3.51 -23.99 -4.55
N ASP A 148 -3.90 -25.21 -4.98
CA ASP A 148 -4.13 -26.34 -4.07
C ASP A 148 -2.80 -26.98 -3.62
N LYS A 149 -1.74 -26.88 -4.43
CA LYS A 149 -0.44 -27.49 -4.16
C LYS A 149 0.61 -26.52 -3.61
N VAL A 150 0.50 -25.24 -3.96
CA VAL A 150 1.49 -24.23 -3.57
C VAL A 150 1.18 -23.67 -2.19
N ASP A 151 2.16 -23.68 -1.29
CA ASP A 151 2.07 -23.10 0.04
C ASP A 151 2.72 -21.72 0.13
N TYR A 152 3.78 -21.48 -0.65
CA TYR A 152 4.51 -20.21 -0.68
C TYR A 152 4.51 -19.63 -2.08
N LEU A 153 3.98 -18.42 -2.23
CA LEU A 153 3.94 -17.70 -3.51
C LEU A 153 4.64 -16.36 -3.40
N LEU A 154 5.62 -16.13 -4.27
CA LEU A 154 6.25 -14.82 -4.47
C LEU A 154 5.90 -14.30 -5.86
N GLY A 155 5.06 -13.24 -5.92
CA GLY A 155 4.70 -12.55 -7.16
C GLY A 155 5.34 -11.15 -7.23
N VAL A 156 6.25 -10.94 -8.18
CA VAL A 156 6.92 -9.63 -8.37
C VAL A 156 6.72 -9.17 -9.81
N PHE A 157 5.68 -8.38 -10.03
CA PHE A 157 5.13 -8.11 -11.36
C PHE A 157 5.67 -6.85 -12.04
N ALA A 158 6.41 -6.01 -11.31
CA ALA A 158 6.98 -4.77 -11.84
C ALA A 158 8.35 -4.48 -11.24
N ASN A 159 9.18 -3.70 -11.95
CA ASN A 159 10.44 -3.17 -11.43
C ASN A 159 10.20 -2.17 -10.28
N GLY A 160 9.33 -1.19 -10.49
CA GLY A 160 8.84 -0.23 -9.50
C GLY A 160 7.50 -0.65 -8.89
N HIS A 161 6.56 0.29 -8.77
CA HIS A 161 5.15 -0.01 -8.48
C HIS A 161 4.51 -0.75 -9.65
N ILE A 162 3.41 -1.47 -9.40
CA ILE A 162 2.52 -1.92 -10.48
C ILE A 162 2.00 -0.69 -11.22
N SER A 163 1.75 -0.80 -12.51
CA SER A 163 1.22 0.30 -13.31
C SER A 163 -0.21 0.66 -12.88
N MET A 164 -0.59 1.94 -13.01
CA MET A 164 -1.96 2.38 -12.82
C MET A 164 -2.93 1.59 -13.72
N ASP A 165 -4.10 1.23 -13.24
CA ASP A 165 -5.03 0.36 -13.98
C ASP A 165 -5.45 0.92 -15.34
N TRP A 166 -5.49 2.24 -15.49
CA TRP A 166 -5.86 2.88 -16.77
C TRP A 166 -4.87 2.61 -17.90
N ASN A 167 -3.59 2.39 -17.61
CA ASN A 167 -2.54 2.14 -18.59
C ASN A 167 -1.76 0.83 -18.33
N ARG A 168 -2.21 0.03 -17.38
CA ARG A 168 -1.60 -1.27 -17.06
C ARG A 168 -1.72 -2.22 -18.25
N GLU A 169 -0.64 -2.88 -18.64
CA GLU A 169 -0.66 -3.98 -19.61
C GLU A 169 -1.40 -5.17 -18.99
N LYS A 170 -2.52 -5.58 -19.60
CA LYS A 170 -3.46 -6.60 -19.08
C LYS A 170 -3.33 -7.95 -19.78
N GLY A 171 -2.47 -8.04 -20.79
CA GLY A 171 -2.22 -9.27 -21.54
C GLY A 171 -1.44 -10.32 -20.72
N PRO A 172 -1.18 -11.50 -21.32
CA PRO A 172 -0.51 -12.61 -20.62
C PRO A 172 0.84 -12.24 -20.03
N LYS A 173 1.62 -11.40 -20.69
CA LYS A 173 2.94 -10.92 -20.21
C LYS A 173 2.86 -9.64 -19.38
N GLY A 174 1.67 -9.11 -19.18
CA GLY A 174 1.41 -7.92 -18.39
C GLY A 174 1.32 -8.21 -16.89
N GLN A 175 0.80 -7.22 -16.18
CA GLN A 175 0.72 -7.21 -14.73
C GLN A 175 -0.71 -7.57 -14.26
N PRO A 176 -0.90 -8.32 -13.17
CA PRO A 176 -2.21 -8.63 -12.63
C PRO A 176 -2.86 -7.40 -11.98
N SER A 177 -4.19 -7.44 -11.90
CA SER A 177 -4.97 -6.51 -11.09
C SER A 177 -4.85 -6.84 -9.61
N LEU A 178 -5.24 -5.88 -8.76
CA LEU A 178 -5.32 -6.11 -7.32
C LEU A 178 -6.32 -7.23 -6.99
N GLU A 179 -7.45 -7.31 -7.73
CA GLU A 179 -8.43 -8.38 -7.59
C GLU A 179 -7.82 -9.76 -7.87
N GLU A 180 -7.14 -9.95 -9.01
CA GLU A 180 -6.52 -11.23 -9.39
C GLU A 180 -5.48 -11.68 -8.37
N MET A 181 -4.65 -10.76 -7.88
CA MET A 181 -3.67 -11.06 -6.83
C MET A 181 -4.37 -11.46 -5.52
N THR A 182 -5.42 -10.72 -5.12
CA THR A 182 -6.18 -10.99 -3.88
C THR A 182 -6.87 -12.35 -3.93
N VAL A 183 -7.51 -12.67 -5.05
CA VAL A 183 -8.19 -13.97 -5.26
C VAL A 183 -7.18 -15.13 -5.16
N THR A 184 -6.02 -14.99 -5.78
CA THR A 184 -4.96 -16.03 -5.71
C THR A 184 -4.43 -16.18 -4.28
N ALA A 185 -4.20 -15.07 -3.58
CA ALA A 185 -3.76 -15.08 -2.18
C ALA A 185 -4.76 -15.80 -1.27
N LEU A 186 -6.05 -15.50 -1.41
CA LEU A 186 -7.11 -16.14 -0.64
C LEU A 186 -7.16 -17.64 -0.86
N LYS A 187 -7.12 -18.12 -2.13
CA LYS A 187 -7.14 -19.56 -2.44
C LYS A 187 -5.99 -20.30 -1.74
N ILE A 188 -4.80 -19.70 -1.69
CA ILE A 188 -3.65 -20.34 -1.02
C ILE A 188 -3.84 -20.31 0.50
N LEU A 189 -4.21 -19.17 1.08
CA LEU A 189 -4.28 -18.99 2.53
C LEU A 189 -5.48 -19.70 3.17
N GLN A 190 -6.59 -19.89 2.46
CA GLN A 190 -7.77 -20.62 2.95
C GLN A 190 -7.50 -22.11 3.24
N LYS A 191 -6.37 -22.65 2.78
CA LYS A 191 -5.93 -24.02 3.14
C LYS A 191 -5.39 -24.11 4.57
N SER A 192 -5.16 -22.97 5.22
CA SER A 192 -4.59 -22.92 6.57
C SER A 192 -5.48 -23.62 7.60
N LYS A 193 -4.88 -24.51 8.39
CA LYS A 193 -5.60 -25.24 9.47
C LYS A 193 -5.86 -24.37 10.71
N HIS A 194 -5.10 -23.30 10.87
CA HIS A 194 -5.16 -22.41 12.03
C HIS A 194 -5.68 -21.02 11.67
N GLY A 195 -6.23 -20.89 10.45
CA GLY A 195 -6.66 -19.61 9.90
C GLY A 195 -5.51 -18.78 9.32
N TYR A 196 -5.84 -17.61 8.85
CA TYR A 196 -4.87 -16.75 8.17
C TYR A 196 -5.09 -15.26 8.46
N LEU A 197 -4.06 -14.48 8.15
CA LEU A 197 -4.11 -13.03 8.07
C LEU A 197 -3.60 -12.59 6.70
N LEU A 198 -4.44 -11.88 5.95
CA LEU A 198 -4.08 -11.30 4.65
C LEU A 198 -4.25 -9.79 4.70
N MET A 199 -3.21 -9.06 4.33
CA MET A 199 -3.25 -7.62 4.08
C MET A 199 -3.29 -7.36 2.57
N VAL A 200 -4.20 -6.49 2.13
CA VAL A 200 -4.35 -6.07 0.72
C VAL A 200 -4.32 -4.55 0.63
N GLU A 201 -3.45 -4.00 -0.21
CA GLU A 201 -3.25 -2.56 -0.36
C GLU A 201 -3.49 -2.07 -1.78
N GLY A 202 -4.40 -1.10 -1.92
CA GLY A 202 -4.56 -0.28 -3.12
C GLY A 202 -3.68 0.98 -3.06
N GLY A 203 -2.36 0.80 -2.98
CA GLY A 203 -1.44 1.90 -2.68
C GLY A 203 -1.26 2.95 -3.80
N LEU A 204 -1.75 2.68 -5.00
CA LEU A 204 -1.71 3.64 -6.10
C LEU A 204 -2.79 4.73 -6.00
N ILE A 205 -3.77 4.59 -5.11
CA ILE A 205 -4.74 5.65 -4.79
C ILE A 205 -3.99 6.87 -4.25
N ASP A 206 -3.17 6.67 -3.23
CA ASP A 206 -2.32 7.70 -2.63
C ASP A 206 -1.34 8.31 -3.66
N TYR A 207 -0.67 7.46 -4.43
CA TYR A 207 0.27 7.90 -5.46
C TYR A 207 -0.38 8.79 -6.54
N ALA A 208 -1.62 8.49 -6.94
CA ALA A 208 -2.39 9.33 -7.85
C ALA A 208 -2.77 10.68 -7.22
N HIS A 209 -3.14 10.67 -5.94
CA HIS A 209 -3.45 11.87 -5.19
C HIS A 209 -2.23 12.79 -5.05
N HIS A 210 -1.05 12.28 -4.73
CA HIS A 210 0.18 13.08 -4.65
C HIS A 210 0.48 13.86 -5.94
N ARG A 211 0.05 13.34 -7.10
CA ARG A 211 0.17 14.01 -8.41
C ARG A 211 -1.02 14.89 -8.76
N GLY A 212 -2.06 14.89 -7.95
CA GLY A 212 -3.30 15.60 -8.22
C GLY A 212 -4.10 15.01 -9.39
N HIS A 213 -3.89 13.73 -9.71
CA HIS A 213 -4.63 13.01 -10.77
C HIS A 213 -5.90 12.37 -10.21
N ALA A 214 -6.93 13.17 -9.97
CA ALA A 214 -8.17 12.70 -9.36
C ALA A 214 -8.83 11.55 -10.15
N ALA A 215 -8.79 11.58 -11.50
CA ALA A 215 -9.33 10.52 -12.34
C ALA A 215 -8.67 9.17 -12.07
N GLN A 216 -7.34 9.16 -11.91
CA GLN A 216 -6.59 7.94 -11.58
C GLN A 216 -6.92 7.46 -10.16
N ALA A 217 -6.92 8.37 -9.18
CA ALA A 217 -7.22 8.02 -7.79
C ALA A 217 -8.63 7.39 -7.64
N LEU A 218 -9.62 7.95 -8.32
CA LEU A 218 -10.98 7.40 -8.35
C LEU A 218 -11.02 6.02 -9.02
N LEU A 219 -10.30 5.81 -10.13
CA LEU A 219 -10.23 4.50 -10.78
C LEU A 219 -9.56 3.45 -9.87
N GLU A 220 -8.42 3.77 -9.26
CA GLU A 220 -7.73 2.88 -8.33
C GLU A 220 -8.62 2.52 -7.13
N THR A 221 -9.42 3.48 -6.63
CA THR A 221 -10.41 3.22 -5.58
C THR A 221 -11.49 2.22 -6.04
N VAL A 222 -11.95 2.33 -7.28
CA VAL A 222 -12.89 1.34 -7.87
C VAL A 222 -12.21 -0.04 -7.96
N ARG A 223 -10.95 -0.12 -8.40
CA ARG A 223 -10.19 -1.40 -8.46
C ARG A 223 -9.99 -2.00 -7.07
N PHE A 224 -9.78 -1.17 -6.06
CA PHE A 224 -9.75 -1.64 -4.67
C PHE A 224 -11.12 -2.20 -4.23
N SER A 225 -12.21 -1.52 -4.58
CA SER A 225 -13.57 -2.02 -4.34
C SER A 225 -13.84 -3.35 -5.06
N ASP A 226 -13.30 -3.57 -6.27
CA ASP A 226 -13.42 -4.84 -6.99
C ASP A 226 -12.75 -5.98 -6.21
N ALA A 227 -11.56 -5.75 -5.65
CA ALA A 227 -10.87 -6.73 -4.80
C ALA A 227 -11.66 -7.05 -3.52
N ILE A 228 -12.28 -6.05 -2.88
CA ILE A 228 -13.17 -6.23 -1.72
C ILE A 228 -14.38 -7.07 -2.11
N ASN A 229 -15.03 -6.77 -3.23
CA ASN A 229 -16.18 -7.52 -3.72
C ASN A 229 -15.83 -8.98 -4.05
N ALA A 230 -14.67 -9.22 -4.65
CA ALA A 230 -14.18 -10.58 -4.90
C ALA A 230 -13.96 -11.34 -3.58
N THR A 231 -13.35 -10.68 -2.61
CA THR A 231 -13.15 -11.23 -1.25
C THR A 231 -14.48 -11.64 -0.60
N LEU A 232 -15.47 -10.74 -0.58
CA LEU A 232 -16.79 -11.01 0.00
C LEU A 232 -17.51 -12.22 -0.63
N ARG A 233 -17.21 -12.54 -1.88
CA ARG A 233 -17.75 -13.74 -2.55
C ARG A 233 -17.00 -15.03 -2.21
N MET A 234 -15.81 -14.93 -1.63
CA MET A 234 -14.92 -16.08 -1.39
C MET A 234 -14.85 -16.52 0.07
N VAL A 235 -15.23 -15.65 1.01
CA VAL A 235 -15.11 -15.92 2.44
C VAL A 235 -16.48 -16.02 3.09
N ASP A 236 -16.57 -16.79 4.20
CA ASP A 236 -17.74 -16.79 5.06
C ASP A 236 -17.57 -15.69 6.13
N THR A 237 -18.45 -14.68 6.10
CA THR A 237 -18.44 -13.60 7.09
C THR A 237 -18.93 -14.02 8.48
N GLN A 238 -19.31 -15.29 8.68
CA GLN A 238 -19.60 -15.82 10.03
C GLN A 238 -18.29 -16.13 10.80
N ASP A 239 -17.20 -16.42 10.08
CA ASP A 239 -15.91 -16.77 10.66
C ASP A 239 -14.74 -15.88 10.20
N THR A 240 -14.94 -15.04 9.20
CA THR A 240 -13.91 -14.16 8.64
C THR A 240 -14.25 -12.69 8.94
N LEU A 241 -13.36 -12.01 9.64
CA LEU A 241 -13.41 -10.56 9.86
C LEU A 241 -12.75 -9.84 8.68
N ILE A 242 -13.51 -8.97 8.01
CA ILE A 242 -13.04 -8.08 6.95
C ILE A 242 -13.03 -6.66 7.50
N ILE A 243 -11.93 -5.94 7.34
CA ILE A 243 -11.78 -4.54 7.73
C ILE A 243 -11.27 -3.76 6.51
N VAL A 244 -11.95 -2.66 6.19
CA VAL A 244 -11.55 -1.75 5.11
C VAL A 244 -11.39 -0.36 5.69
N THR A 245 -10.22 0.23 5.52
CA THR A 245 -9.91 1.56 6.02
C THR A 245 -8.86 2.25 5.15
N SER A 246 -8.48 3.45 5.51
CA SER A 246 -7.35 4.22 4.97
C SER A 246 -6.44 4.66 6.11
N ASP A 247 -5.18 4.92 5.79
CA ASP A 247 -4.19 5.43 6.75
C ASP A 247 -4.36 6.92 7.03
N HIS A 248 -4.74 7.68 6.01
CA HIS A 248 -4.97 9.12 6.05
C HIS A 248 -5.89 9.55 4.91
N THR A 249 -6.33 10.79 4.94
CA THR A 249 -6.98 11.47 3.82
C THR A 249 -5.95 12.14 2.92
N HIS A 250 -6.42 12.71 1.82
CA HIS A 250 -5.64 13.59 0.96
C HIS A 250 -6.21 15.01 0.91
N SER A 251 -5.44 15.97 0.39
CA SER A 251 -5.85 17.37 0.26
C SER A 251 -6.87 17.62 -0.87
N MET A 252 -7.52 16.57 -1.39
CA MET A 252 -8.60 16.68 -2.36
C MET A 252 -9.86 17.30 -1.74
N SER A 253 -10.51 18.21 -2.48
CA SER A 253 -11.70 18.92 -2.05
C SER A 253 -12.80 18.86 -3.11
N PHE A 254 -14.06 18.85 -2.64
CA PHE A 254 -15.24 19.02 -3.47
C PHE A 254 -15.66 20.49 -3.47
N ASN A 255 -15.91 21.06 -4.65
CA ASN A 255 -16.20 22.49 -4.81
C ASN A 255 -17.58 22.72 -5.41
N GLY A 256 -18.27 23.75 -4.91
CA GLY A 256 -19.53 24.24 -5.45
C GLY A 256 -20.69 23.29 -5.25
N TYR A 257 -21.72 23.52 -6.04
CA TYR A 257 -23.01 22.80 -6.02
C TYR A 257 -23.35 22.36 -7.45
N SER A 258 -22.58 21.40 -7.97
CA SER A 258 -22.85 20.83 -9.29
C SER A 258 -24.21 20.17 -9.32
N ASP A 259 -24.90 20.24 -10.45
CA ASP A 259 -26.17 19.58 -10.64
C ASP A 259 -26.02 18.05 -10.49
N ARG A 260 -27.08 17.41 -9.96
CA ARG A 260 -27.10 15.96 -9.83
C ARG A 260 -26.96 15.31 -11.22
N GLY A 261 -26.06 14.36 -11.35
CA GLY A 261 -25.72 13.70 -12.61
C GLY A 261 -24.60 14.38 -13.41
N SER A 262 -24.07 15.52 -12.95
CA SER A 262 -22.85 16.10 -13.52
C SER A 262 -21.66 15.17 -13.37
N HIS A 263 -20.73 15.22 -14.31
CA HIS A 263 -19.51 14.41 -14.25
C HIS A 263 -18.61 14.90 -13.11
N ILE A 264 -18.21 14.01 -12.21
CA ILE A 264 -17.42 14.34 -11.01
C ILE A 264 -16.09 15.05 -11.34
N LEU A 265 -15.50 14.75 -12.49
CA LEU A 265 -14.24 15.37 -12.98
C LEU A 265 -14.51 16.62 -13.82
N GLY A 266 -15.77 17.01 -14.00
CA GLY A 266 -16.18 18.10 -14.85
C GLY A 266 -16.13 19.46 -14.15
N ILE A 267 -16.58 20.47 -14.89
CA ILE A 267 -16.78 21.83 -14.39
C ILE A 267 -17.99 21.85 -13.44
N ALA A 268 -17.80 22.39 -12.24
CA ALA A 268 -18.87 22.58 -11.27
C ALA A 268 -19.73 23.81 -11.62
N GLN A 269 -19.09 24.96 -11.67
CA GLN A 269 -19.75 26.26 -11.87
C GLN A 269 -18.75 27.30 -12.38
N LYS A 270 -19.23 28.53 -12.62
CA LYS A 270 -18.40 29.72 -12.82
C LYS A 270 -18.39 30.58 -11.54
N SER A 271 -17.24 31.11 -11.21
CA SER A 271 -17.13 32.07 -10.12
C SER A 271 -17.82 33.38 -10.48
N ASN A 272 -18.65 33.88 -9.58
CA ASN A 272 -19.29 35.19 -9.74
C ASN A 272 -18.29 36.34 -9.61
N HIS A 273 -17.10 36.13 -9.08
CA HIS A 273 -16.07 37.13 -8.87
C HIS A 273 -15.27 37.45 -10.14
N ASP A 274 -14.78 36.41 -10.83
CA ASP A 274 -13.90 36.54 -12.01
C ASP A 274 -14.50 35.95 -13.30
N GLY A 275 -15.68 35.32 -13.23
CA GLY A 275 -16.34 34.68 -14.36
C GLY A 275 -15.67 33.42 -14.87
N ILE A 276 -14.57 32.97 -14.24
CA ILE A 276 -13.79 31.79 -14.67
C ILE A 276 -14.41 30.53 -14.07
N PRO A 277 -14.58 29.46 -14.86
CA PRO A 277 -15.03 28.17 -14.36
C PRO A 277 -14.09 27.56 -13.32
N TYR A 278 -14.61 26.59 -12.55
CA TYR A 278 -13.83 25.74 -11.68
C TYR A 278 -14.36 24.33 -11.69
N THR A 279 -13.49 23.36 -11.46
CA THR A 279 -13.83 21.92 -11.44
C THR A 279 -14.48 21.50 -10.12
N THR A 280 -15.28 20.45 -10.15
CA THR A 280 -15.84 19.84 -8.94
C THR A 280 -14.76 19.37 -7.98
N LEU A 281 -13.67 18.83 -8.49
CA LEU A 281 -12.53 18.38 -7.69
C LEU A 281 -11.33 19.32 -7.85
N THR A 282 -10.73 19.69 -6.76
CA THR A 282 -9.44 20.40 -6.68
C THR A 282 -8.62 19.85 -5.51
N TYR A 283 -7.38 20.32 -5.38
CA TYR A 283 -6.54 19.99 -4.25
C TYR A 283 -6.16 21.27 -3.47
N SER A 284 -5.94 21.17 -2.15
CA SER A 284 -5.44 22.29 -1.37
C SER A 284 -3.97 22.56 -1.70
N THR A 285 -3.16 21.53 -1.83
CA THR A 285 -1.74 21.61 -2.25
C THR A 285 -1.52 20.77 -3.51
N GLY A 286 -0.51 21.10 -4.30
CA GLY A 286 -0.16 20.34 -5.50
C GLY A 286 1.20 20.71 -6.05
N GLY A 287 1.76 19.86 -6.91
CA GLY A 287 3.01 20.12 -7.59
C GLY A 287 2.87 21.15 -8.73
N LYS A 288 3.97 21.42 -9.39
CA LYS A 288 4.05 22.42 -10.48
C LYS A 288 3.01 22.23 -11.61
N ASN A 289 2.55 21.01 -11.84
CA ASN A 289 1.55 20.70 -12.86
C ASN A 289 0.10 21.00 -12.38
N ASN A 290 -0.09 21.27 -11.11
CA ASN A 290 -1.40 21.58 -10.51
C ASN A 290 -1.67 23.09 -10.41
N MET A 291 -0.93 23.90 -11.15
CA MET A 291 -0.99 25.35 -11.05
C MET A 291 -2.38 25.89 -11.43
N ALA A 292 -3.01 26.62 -10.51
CA ALA A 292 -4.32 27.24 -10.72
C ALA A 292 -4.24 28.68 -11.23
N TYR A 293 -3.05 29.28 -11.25
CA TYR A 293 -2.84 30.69 -11.56
C TYR A 293 -1.74 30.87 -12.61
N THR A 294 -1.85 31.93 -13.39
CA THR A 294 -0.83 32.39 -14.34
C THR A 294 -0.67 33.91 -14.25
N VAL A 295 0.41 34.46 -14.77
CA VAL A 295 0.64 35.90 -14.83
C VAL A 295 0.31 36.41 -16.24
N LYS A 296 -0.60 37.38 -16.33
CA LYS A 296 -0.95 38.10 -17.56
C LYS A 296 -0.93 39.59 -17.29
N ASN A 297 -0.22 40.36 -18.13
CA ASN A 297 -0.14 41.83 -18.00
C ASN A 297 0.21 42.31 -16.57
N ASN A 298 1.24 41.70 -15.96
CA ASN A 298 1.66 41.94 -14.58
C ASN A 298 0.58 41.69 -13.49
N SER A 299 -0.49 40.95 -13.83
CA SER A 299 -1.52 40.57 -12.88
C SER A 299 -1.62 39.07 -12.78
N THR A 300 -1.79 38.53 -11.58
CA THR A 300 -2.07 37.11 -11.35
C THR A 300 -3.53 36.83 -11.71
N VAL A 301 -3.76 35.93 -12.61
CA VAL A 301 -5.11 35.51 -13.04
C VAL A 301 -5.28 34.01 -12.89
N ARG A 302 -6.48 33.58 -12.53
CA ARG A 302 -6.80 32.15 -12.41
C ARG A 302 -6.84 31.50 -13.80
N MET A 303 -6.33 30.30 -13.92
CA MET A 303 -6.40 29.51 -15.15
C MET A 303 -7.81 28.94 -15.32
N ASP A 304 -8.29 28.95 -16.58
CA ASP A 304 -9.61 28.44 -16.93
C ASP A 304 -9.55 26.94 -17.25
N PRO A 305 -10.03 26.06 -16.36
CA PRO A 305 -9.97 24.62 -16.57
C PRO A 305 -10.87 24.11 -17.70
N SER A 306 -11.85 24.90 -18.15
CA SER A 306 -12.73 24.51 -19.27
C SER A 306 -12.02 24.49 -20.63
N LYS A 307 -10.77 24.94 -20.69
CA LYS A 307 -9.91 24.89 -21.87
C LYS A 307 -9.13 23.58 -22.00
N GLU A 308 -9.24 22.72 -21.02
CA GLU A 308 -8.57 21.44 -20.96
C GLU A 308 -9.59 20.28 -20.85
N ASN A 309 -9.14 19.07 -21.14
CA ASN A 309 -9.97 17.89 -20.88
C ASN A 309 -9.81 17.46 -19.42
N THR A 310 -10.64 18.01 -18.54
CA THR A 310 -10.58 17.75 -17.08
C THR A 310 -10.94 16.31 -16.73
N THR A 311 -11.52 15.53 -17.65
CA THR A 311 -11.90 14.14 -17.44
C THR A 311 -10.79 13.15 -17.84
N ALA A 312 -9.70 13.62 -18.45
CA ALA A 312 -8.60 12.76 -18.84
C ALA A 312 -7.86 12.20 -17.61
N TYR A 313 -7.42 10.96 -17.70
CA TYR A 313 -6.60 10.34 -16.63
C TYR A 313 -5.28 11.08 -16.37
N THR A 314 -4.75 11.76 -17.36
CA THR A 314 -3.50 12.55 -17.27
C THR A 314 -3.72 14.00 -16.83
N TYR A 315 -4.98 14.43 -16.65
CA TYR A 315 -5.25 15.78 -16.19
C TYR A 315 -4.82 15.95 -14.72
N SER A 316 -4.04 17.00 -14.45
CA SER A 316 -3.65 17.40 -13.10
C SER A 316 -4.66 18.41 -12.57
N GLN A 317 -5.41 18.05 -11.54
CA GLN A 317 -6.39 18.96 -10.92
C GLN A 317 -5.69 20.19 -10.36
N GLN A 318 -6.36 21.36 -10.46
CA GLN A 318 -5.85 22.60 -9.93
C GLN A 318 -5.70 22.54 -8.41
N ALA A 319 -4.64 23.18 -7.89
CA ALA A 319 -4.37 23.29 -6.46
C ALA A 319 -4.28 24.76 -6.04
N ALA A 320 -4.72 25.04 -4.82
CA ALA A 320 -4.67 26.39 -4.24
C ALA A 320 -3.24 26.83 -3.90
N ILE A 321 -2.42 25.92 -3.40
CA ILE A 321 -1.04 26.16 -2.97
C ILE A 321 -0.12 25.24 -3.79
N ILE A 322 0.87 25.82 -4.46
CA ILE A 322 1.89 25.05 -5.18
C ILE A 322 3.03 24.68 -4.23
N SER A 323 3.35 23.40 -4.18
CA SER A 323 4.40 22.80 -3.37
C SER A 323 5.13 21.74 -4.19
N ASP A 324 5.77 20.77 -3.57
CA ASP A 324 6.42 19.65 -4.27
C ASP A 324 5.39 18.69 -4.87
N GLU A 325 4.26 18.50 -4.13
CA GLU A 325 3.18 17.57 -4.49
C GLU A 325 1.87 17.93 -3.78
N ALA A 326 0.79 17.21 -4.04
CA ALA A 326 -0.40 17.24 -3.21
C ALA A 326 -0.13 16.40 -1.94
N TYR A 327 -0.21 17.05 -0.78
CA TYR A 327 0.06 16.41 0.50
C TYR A 327 -1.17 15.66 1.04
N HIS A 328 -0.92 14.84 2.06
CA HIS A 328 -1.97 14.18 2.83
C HIS A 328 -2.88 15.21 3.50
N GLY A 329 -4.13 14.84 3.76
CA GLY A 329 -5.07 15.61 4.54
C GLY A 329 -5.02 15.23 6.03
N GLY A 330 -5.51 16.13 6.88
CA GLY A 330 -5.61 15.90 8.33
C GLY A 330 -7.01 15.44 8.79
N GLY A 331 -7.84 14.96 7.89
CA GLY A 331 -9.20 14.49 8.22
C GLY A 331 -9.22 13.06 8.75
N ASP A 332 -10.31 12.71 9.45
CA ASP A 332 -10.59 11.34 9.84
C ASP A 332 -10.85 10.45 8.61
N VAL A 333 -10.55 9.17 8.74
CA VAL A 333 -10.83 8.15 7.72
C VAL A 333 -11.90 7.19 8.20
N ALA A 334 -12.74 6.71 7.28
CA ALA A 334 -13.75 5.73 7.61
C ALA A 334 -13.15 4.34 7.84
N VAL A 335 -13.70 3.60 8.79
CA VAL A 335 -13.44 2.18 8.99
C VAL A 335 -14.72 1.43 8.74
N TYR A 336 -14.70 0.51 7.77
CA TYR A 336 -15.79 -0.41 7.49
C TYR A 336 -15.37 -1.81 7.94
N ALA A 337 -16.28 -2.52 8.62
CA ALA A 337 -16.01 -3.88 9.06
C ALA A 337 -17.24 -4.77 8.94
N ILE A 338 -17.02 -6.05 8.62
CA ILE A 338 -18.03 -7.10 8.64
C ILE A 338 -17.39 -8.40 9.13
N GLY A 339 -18.13 -9.18 9.87
CA GLY A 339 -17.65 -10.46 10.43
C GLY A 339 -17.55 -10.45 11.94
N PRO A 340 -16.89 -11.46 12.55
CA PRO A 340 -16.72 -11.55 13.99
C PRO A 340 -16.07 -10.29 14.57
N PHE A 341 -16.62 -9.76 15.66
CA PHE A 341 -16.13 -8.56 16.35
C PHE A 341 -16.17 -7.24 15.55
N ALA A 342 -16.79 -7.19 14.36
CA ALA A 342 -16.93 -5.98 13.56
C ALA A 342 -17.58 -4.82 14.34
N HIS A 343 -18.46 -5.12 15.30
CA HIS A 343 -19.12 -4.13 16.16
C HIS A 343 -18.15 -3.31 17.02
N LEU A 344 -16.92 -3.77 17.23
CA LEU A 344 -15.91 -3.03 17.99
C LEU A 344 -15.37 -1.81 17.25
N PHE A 345 -15.61 -1.70 15.93
CA PHE A 345 -15.19 -0.54 15.14
C PHE A 345 -16.19 0.62 15.14
N HIS A 346 -17.23 0.57 15.96
CA HIS A 346 -18.13 1.70 16.13
C HIS A 346 -17.46 2.89 16.79
N SER A 347 -17.88 4.12 16.41
CA SER A 347 -17.39 5.38 16.96
C SER A 347 -16.04 5.81 16.38
N VAL A 348 -15.38 6.76 17.01
CA VAL A 348 -14.09 7.33 16.61
C VAL A 348 -13.00 6.80 17.54
N HIS A 349 -11.95 6.29 16.97
CA HIS A 349 -10.86 5.66 17.70
C HIS A 349 -9.49 6.14 17.18
N GLU A 350 -8.51 6.08 18.05
CA GLU A 350 -7.11 6.18 17.67
C GLU A 350 -6.73 5.05 16.72
N GLN A 351 -5.87 5.34 15.74
CA GLN A 351 -5.44 4.40 14.69
C GLN A 351 -4.90 3.07 15.26
N SER A 352 -4.17 3.12 16.37
CA SER A 352 -3.62 1.94 17.03
C SER A 352 -4.69 0.97 17.58
N TYR A 353 -5.93 1.44 17.75
CA TYR A 353 -7.04 0.62 18.19
C TYR A 353 -7.38 -0.50 17.19
N VAL A 354 -7.23 -0.23 15.89
CA VAL A 354 -7.49 -1.22 14.82
C VAL A 354 -6.66 -2.49 15.05
N ALA A 355 -5.36 -2.36 15.32
CA ALA A 355 -4.48 -3.50 15.56
C ALA A 355 -4.89 -4.29 16.83
N ARG A 356 -5.41 -3.62 17.86
CA ARG A 356 -5.90 -4.26 19.09
C ARG A 356 -7.17 -5.07 18.84
N VAL A 357 -8.11 -4.53 18.06
CA VAL A 357 -9.33 -5.28 17.69
C VAL A 357 -8.96 -6.50 16.85
N ILE A 358 -8.04 -6.37 15.92
CA ILE A 358 -7.51 -7.48 15.12
C ILE A 358 -6.93 -8.57 16.03
N ALA A 359 -6.05 -8.19 16.95
CA ALA A 359 -5.42 -9.12 17.88
C ALA A 359 -6.47 -9.83 18.77
N HIS A 360 -7.48 -9.09 19.23
CA HIS A 360 -8.57 -9.65 20.04
C HIS A 360 -9.43 -10.62 19.21
N ALA A 361 -9.86 -10.22 18.02
CA ALA A 361 -10.73 -11.03 17.16
C ALA A 361 -10.08 -12.34 16.72
N ALA A 362 -8.76 -12.34 16.54
CA ALA A 362 -7.98 -13.49 16.09
C ALA A 362 -7.30 -14.29 17.22
N ASP A 363 -7.57 -13.94 18.49
CA ASP A 363 -6.93 -14.50 19.70
C ASP A 363 -5.38 -14.45 19.61
N MET A 364 -4.87 -13.35 19.07
CA MET A 364 -3.43 -13.09 18.95
C MET A 364 -2.98 -12.26 20.15
N GLN A 365 -2.32 -12.86 21.12
CA GLN A 365 -1.77 -12.13 22.26
C GLN A 365 -0.45 -11.45 21.88
N PRO A 366 -0.36 -10.11 21.92
CA PRO A 366 0.94 -9.44 21.83
C PRO A 366 1.83 -9.99 22.95
N LYS A 367 3.07 -10.42 22.65
CA LYS A 367 4.02 -10.79 23.71
C LYS A 367 4.13 -9.61 24.67
N ALA A 368 3.89 -9.85 25.96
CA ALA A 368 4.16 -8.86 26.98
C ALA A 368 5.66 -8.51 26.90
N TYR A 369 5.97 -7.28 26.51
CA TYR A 369 7.34 -6.79 26.52
C TYR A 369 7.88 -6.93 27.94
N GLY A 370 9.01 -7.61 28.06
CA GLY A 370 9.64 -8.18 29.23
C GLY A 370 9.40 -7.47 30.57
N SER A 371 9.53 -8.21 31.63
CA SER A 371 9.32 -7.92 33.04
C SER A 371 10.16 -6.78 33.66
N ALA A 372 10.31 -5.65 32.96
CA ALA A 372 10.61 -4.38 33.56
C ALA A 372 9.27 -3.72 33.86
N GLY A 373 8.69 -4.03 35.02
CA GLY A 373 7.42 -3.53 35.47
C GLY A 373 7.30 -2.01 35.41
N LYS A 374 6.80 -1.51 34.33
CA LYS A 374 6.11 -0.23 34.26
C LYS A 374 4.76 -0.51 33.64
N GLN A 375 3.76 -0.63 34.54
CA GLN A 375 2.38 -0.38 34.19
C GLN A 375 2.33 0.96 33.45
N TYR A 376 2.21 0.91 32.11
CA TYR A 376 1.76 2.07 31.37
C TYR A 376 0.24 2.17 31.53
N ASN A 377 -0.18 2.63 32.72
CA ASN A 377 -1.42 3.34 32.91
C ASN A 377 -1.18 4.78 32.47
N SER A 378 -1.20 5.04 31.19
CA SER A 378 -1.55 6.35 30.64
C SER A 378 -1.60 6.26 29.12
N LEU A 379 -2.66 6.73 28.58
CA LEU A 379 -2.95 7.16 27.24
C LEU A 379 -1.92 8.22 26.78
N VAL A 380 -0.70 7.84 26.40
CA VAL A 380 0.22 8.79 25.75
C VAL A 380 1.28 8.02 24.95
N ASP A 381 1.41 8.41 23.69
CA ASP A 381 2.54 8.30 22.76
C ASP A 381 3.02 6.89 22.38
N VAL A 382 2.32 6.31 21.44
CA VAL A 382 2.99 5.53 20.39
C VAL A 382 2.57 6.13 19.03
N SER A 383 3.37 7.05 18.55
CA SER A 383 3.30 7.51 17.16
C SER A 383 3.70 6.35 16.24
N MET A 384 2.82 5.40 16.05
CA MET A 384 2.95 4.44 14.96
C MET A 384 2.39 5.08 13.70
N TYR A 385 3.27 5.49 12.80
CA TYR A 385 2.91 5.81 11.42
C TYR A 385 2.52 4.50 10.71
N LEU A 386 1.26 4.18 10.78
CA LEU A 386 0.64 3.13 9.98
C LEU A 386 -0.01 3.81 8.78
N CYS A 387 0.61 3.71 7.62
CA CYS A 387 0.12 4.22 6.34
C CYS A 387 -0.70 3.13 5.64
N PHE A 388 -2.07 3.26 5.52
CA PHE A 388 -2.79 2.09 4.98
C PHE A 388 -4.16 2.41 4.37
N PHE A 389 -4.33 2.07 3.10
CA PHE A 389 -5.60 1.61 2.55
C PHE A 389 -5.64 0.08 2.64
N PHE A 390 -6.42 -0.49 3.56
CA PHE A 390 -6.42 -1.93 3.80
C PHE A 390 -7.76 -2.59 3.65
N LEU A 391 -7.68 -3.76 3.05
CA LEU A 391 -8.55 -4.88 3.34
C LEU A 391 -7.76 -5.83 4.25
N LEU A 392 -8.19 -6.03 5.48
CA LEU A 392 -7.62 -7.02 6.37
C LEU A 392 -8.61 -8.17 6.51
N LEU A 393 -8.13 -9.38 6.28
CA LEU A 393 -8.89 -10.62 6.38
C LEU A 393 -8.31 -11.47 7.50
N LEU A 394 -9.15 -11.81 8.45
CA LEU A 394 -8.85 -12.72 9.56
C LEU A 394 -9.83 -13.88 9.50
N HIS A 395 -9.29 -15.09 9.43
CA HIS A 395 -10.04 -16.33 9.54
C HIS A 395 -9.45 -17.18 10.65
#